data_0d15e98281f1dd020f0cbdfac6ee1ecd
#
_entry.id   0d15e98281f1dd020f0cbdfac6ee1ecd
#
_cell.length_a   1.000
_cell.length_b   1.000
_cell.length_c   1.000
_cell.angle_alpha   90.00
_cell.angle_beta   90.00
_cell.angle_gamma   90.00
#
_symmetry.space_group_name_H-M   'P 1'
#
loop_
_entity.id
_entity.type
_entity.pdbx_description
1 polymer ?
#
loop_
_entity_poly.entity_id
_entity_poly.type
_entity_poly.pdbx_seq_one_letter_code
_entity_poly.pdbx_strand_id
1 'polypeptide(L)'
;MFLIVGTMIGAGYASGRELWQFFGYDSSLAILLFTVMFIICCLSIMSISFKQQSGDYLSVLRTIVGKHLTGVYDWMIIIYLFTTTVVMLAGSGATWEAFHLSYRLGVLAIAIPLILLFVWDIKGIVTVNSLVLPLLISGLLFILIVFISDQNLSLFSHVTETDNWKAAFPFTALNVLPLIAVLGAIGNRMRSRKEVWVASVGSGLILGVVSFLYNNSLIQISDEILVYEIPLFAILQHYPYGMMVFMSIMMWIAIFTTAASGTLGLVTRFRSYWKQPLWMVAFAVVALMLPFTSFGFSTLIEYLYPLYGLLNLYVLSSLLIYPLTQRFKIS
;
A
#
# COMPACT_ATOMS: atom_id res chain seq x y z
N MET A 1 10.50 -5.11 9.02
CA MET A 1 9.59 -4.02 9.39
C MET A 1 9.42 -3.00 8.25
N PHE A 2 10.44 -2.25 7.83
CA PHE A 2 10.30 -1.25 6.75
C PHE A 2 9.79 -1.80 5.42
N LEU A 3 10.10 -3.04 5.08
CA LEU A 3 9.57 -3.67 3.88
C LEU A 3 8.05 -3.85 3.94
N ILE A 4 7.51 -4.26 5.10
CA ILE A 4 6.06 -4.41 5.31
C ILE A 4 5.38 -3.04 5.21
N VAL A 5 5.88 -2.08 5.99
CA VAL A 5 5.32 -0.72 6.00
C VAL A 5 5.41 -0.07 4.63
N GLY A 6 6.53 -0.26 3.90
CA GLY A 6 6.71 0.26 2.55
C GLY A 6 5.84 -0.40 1.49
N THR A 7 5.45 -1.66 1.69
CA THR A 7 4.47 -2.31 0.81
C THR A 7 3.08 -1.72 0.99
N MET A 8 2.76 -1.26 2.22
CA MET A 8 1.47 -0.67 2.57
C MET A 8 1.37 0.81 2.18
N ILE A 9 2.44 1.58 2.44
CA ILE A 9 2.44 3.03 2.22
C ILE A 9 2.77 3.30 0.75
N GLY A 10 1.76 3.14 -0.11
CA GLY A 10 1.75 3.64 -1.48
C GLY A 10 1.04 5.00 -1.58
N ALA A 11 0.75 5.45 -2.81
CA ALA A 11 0.05 6.71 -3.05
C ALA A 11 -1.30 6.80 -2.34
N GLY A 12 -2.09 5.73 -2.37
CA GLY A 12 -3.42 5.70 -1.76
C GLY A 12 -3.40 5.93 -0.26
N TYR A 13 -2.48 5.24 0.44
CA TYR A 13 -2.31 5.38 1.88
C TYR A 13 -1.66 6.73 2.25
N ALA A 14 -0.56 7.11 1.58
CA ALA A 14 0.16 8.36 1.87
C ALA A 14 -0.68 9.61 1.60
N SER A 15 -1.58 9.56 0.60
CA SER A 15 -2.52 10.65 0.29
C SER A 15 -3.69 10.76 1.27
N GLY A 16 -3.95 9.74 2.07
CA GLY A 16 -5.14 9.61 2.91
C GLY A 16 -6.38 9.10 2.16
N ARG A 17 -6.36 9.02 0.81
CA ARG A 17 -7.54 8.64 0.02
C ARG A 17 -8.01 7.22 0.31
N GLU A 18 -7.06 6.28 0.46
CA GLU A 18 -7.34 4.90 0.79
C GLU A 18 -7.99 4.77 2.18
N LEU A 19 -7.45 5.47 3.18
CA LEU A 19 -8.00 5.46 4.53
C LEU A 19 -9.41 6.04 4.56
N TRP A 20 -9.63 7.16 3.88
CA TRP A 20 -10.96 7.78 3.78
C TRP A 20 -11.97 6.86 3.10
N GLN A 21 -11.56 6.17 2.02
CA GLN A 21 -12.42 5.27 1.25
C GLN A 21 -12.96 4.10 2.06
N PHE A 22 -12.17 3.56 2.99
CA PHE A 22 -12.58 2.40 3.79
C PHE A 22 -13.10 2.80 5.17
N PHE A 23 -12.44 3.71 5.84
CA PHE A 23 -12.74 4.04 7.22
C PHE A 23 -13.74 5.20 7.32
N GLY A 24 -13.34 6.43 7.03
CA GLY A 24 -14.23 7.58 7.19
C GLY A 24 -14.76 7.71 8.63
N TYR A 25 -16.08 7.95 8.76
CA TYR A 25 -16.74 8.08 10.05
C TYR A 25 -16.89 6.74 10.77
N ASP A 26 -17.06 6.77 12.09
CA ASP A 26 -17.42 5.64 12.98
C ASP A 26 -16.47 4.43 12.88
N SER A 27 -15.19 4.66 12.61
CA SER A 27 -14.23 3.62 12.22
C SER A 27 -13.16 3.30 13.26
N SER A 28 -13.24 3.82 14.47
CA SER A 28 -12.22 3.58 15.50
C SER A 28 -12.03 2.08 15.79
N LEU A 29 -13.13 1.32 15.90
CA LEU A 29 -13.10 -0.14 16.07
C LEU A 29 -12.56 -0.84 14.79
N ALA A 30 -12.92 -0.32 13.59
CA ALA A 30 -12.42 -0.88 12.34
C ALA A 30 -10.89 -0.80 12.26
N ILE A 31 -10.29 0.34 12.65
CA ILE A 31 -8.84 0.53 12.64
C ILE A 31 -8.14 -0.38 13.67
N LEU A 32 -8.73 -0.56 14.84
CA LEU A 32 -8.23 -1.51 15.84
C LEU A 32 -8.27 -2.95 15.32
N LEU A 33 -9.39 -3.38 14.75
CA LEU A 33 -9.55 -4.70 14.15
C LEU A 33 -8.59 -4.91 12.98
N PHE A 34 -8.45 -3.90 12.10
CA PHE A 34 -7.42 -3.91 11.04
C PHE A 34 -6.04 -4.16 11.62
N THR A 35 -5.64 -3.41 12.65
CA THR A 35 -4.31 -3.52 13.26
C THR A 35 -4.06 -4.95 13.74
N VAL A 36 -5.01 -5.55 14.46
CA VAL A 36 -4.90 -6.92 14.97
C VAL A 36 -4.86 -7.94 13.84
N MET A 37 -5.79 -7.87 12.89
CA MET A 37 -5.84 -8.79 11.74
C MET A 37 -4.59 -8.68 10.87
N PHE A 38 -4.10 -7.46 10.63
CA PHE A 38 -2.88 -7.22 9.87
C PHE A 38 -1.65 -7.86 10.54
N ILE A 39 -1.49 -7.71 11.86
CA ILE A 39 -0.43 -8.38 12.62
C ILE A 39 -0.51 -9.90 12.44
N ILE A 40 -1.70 -10.49 12.59
CA ILE A 40 -1.91 -11.93 12.43
C ILE A 40 -1.56 -12.38 11.02
N CYS A 41 -1.98 -11.63 9.99
CA CYS A 41 -1.68 -11.94 8.59
C CYS A 41 -0.18 -11.87 8.31
N CYS A 42 0.52 -10.81 8.76
CA CYS A 42 1.97 -10.71 8.63
C CYS A 42 2.70 -11.85 9.32
N LEU A 43 2.31 -12.19 10.56
CA LEU A 43 2.87 -13.32 11.30
C LEU A 43 2.66 -14.63 10.56
N SER A 44 1.47 -14.86 9.99
CA SER A 44 1.14 -16.07 9.24
C SER A 44 1.97 -16.19 7.97
N ILE A 45 2.00 -15.14 7.13
CA ILE A 45 2.76 -15.12 5.88
C ILE A 45 4.25 -15.31 6.15
N MET A 46 4.82 -14.51 7.07
CA MET A 46 6.26 -14.58 7.38
C MET A 46 6.62 -15.92 8.03
N SER A 47 5.75 -16.50 8.86
CA SER A 47 5.99 -17.83 9.47
C SER A 47 6.00 -18.94 8.43
N ILE A 48 5.08 -18.92 7.45
CA ILE A 48 5.07 -19.85 6.32
C ILE A 48 6.34 -19.67 5.49
N SER A 49 6.64 -18.45 5.10
CA SER A 49 7.79 -18.08 4.29
C SER A 49 9.11 -18.50 4.96
N PHE A 50 9.27 -18.22 6.27
CA PHE A 50 10.43 -18.62 7.06
C PHE A 50 10.58 -20.12 7.19
N LYS A 51 9.49 -20.87 7.46
CA LYS A 51 9.52 -22.34 7.56
C LYS A 51 9.90 -23.00 6.25
N GLN A 52 9.44 -22.46 5.12
CA GLN A 52 9.72 -22.99 3.78
C GLN A 52 11.05 -22.50 3.23
N GLN A 53 11.72 -21.52 3.87
CA GLN A 53 12.90 -20.84 3.33
C GLN A 53 12.64 -20.37 1.90
N SER A 54 11.43 -19.81 1.67
CA SER A 54 10.94 -19.49 0.34
C SER A 54 11.75 -18.37 -0.32
N GLY A 55 12.08 -18.54 -1.59
CA GLY A 55 12.67 -17.52 -2.44
C GLY A 55 11.68 -16.96 -3.48
N ASP A 56 10.46 -17.50 -3.50
CA ASP A 56 9.35 -17.05 -4.34
C ASP A 56 8.04 -17.08 -3.55
N TYR A 57 7.07 -16.27 -3.99
CA TYR A 57 5.79 -16.16 -3.30
C TYR A 57 4.80 -17.28 -3.65
N LEU A 58 4.98 -18.00 -4.75
CA LEU A 58 4.03 -19.02 -5.23
C LEU A 58 3.94 -20.20 -4.27
N SER A 59 5.07 -20.59 -3.65
CA SER A 59 5.10 -21.65 -2.64
C SER A 59 4.29 -21.28 -1.40
N VAL A 60 4.41 -20.02 -0.95
CA VAL A 60 3.65 -19.48 0.18
C VAL A 60 2.17 -19.32 -0.17
N LEU A 61 1.87 -18.74 -1.33
CA LEU A 61 0.51 -18.61 -1.85
C LEU A 61 -0.20 -19.96 -1.92
N ARG A 62 0.48 -20.99 -2.46
CA ARG A 62 -0.05 -22.35 -2.54
C ARG A 62 -0.40 -22.96 -1.17
N THR A 63 0.37 -22.62 -0.16
CA THR A 63 0.11 -23.08 1.21
C THR A 63 -1.13 -22.40 1.81
N ILE A 64 -1.38 -21.13 1.44
CA ILE A 64 -2.49 -20.33 1.95
C ILE A 64 -3.81 -20.68 1.23
N VAL A 65 -3.82 -20.68 -0.11
CA VAL A 65 -5.06 -20.83 -0.90
C VAL A 65 -5.26 -22.24 -1.49
N GLY A 66 -4.28 -23.12 -1.34
CA GLY A 66 -4.30 -24.46 -1.91
C GLY A 66 -3.94 -24.52 -3.39
N LYS A 67 -3.69 -25.74 -3.90
CA LYS A 67 -3.18 -25.97 -5.26
C LYS A 67 -4.12 -25.46 -6.36
N HIS A 68 -5.42 -25.61 -6.18
CA HIS A 68 -6.42 -25.29 -7.21
C HIS A 68 -6.60 -23.78 -7.41
N LEU A 69 -6.56 -23.00 -6.33
CA LEU A 69 -6.75 -21.54 -6.39
C LEU A 69 -5.46 -20.75 -6.64
N THR A 70 -4.29 -21.39 -6.53
CA THR A 70 -3.00 -20.70 -6.73
C THR A 70 -2.93 -19.99 -8.09
N GLY A 71 -3.39 -20.64 -9.17
CA GLY A 71 -3.38 -20.03 -10.51
C GLY A 71 -4.29 -18.81 -10.61
N VAL A 72 -5.46 -18.86 -10.00
CA VAL A 72 -6.40 -17.73 -9.99
C VAL A 72 -5.78 -16.53 -9.25
N TYR A 73 -5.24 -16.76 -8.05
CA TYR A 73 -4.61 -15.70 -7.26
C TYR A 73 -3.30 -15.19 -7.86
N ASP A 74 -2.55 -16.01 -8.59
CA ASP A 74 -1.37 -15.56 -9.35
C ASP A 74 -1.78 -14.55 -10.45
N TRP A 75 -2.86 -14.83 -11.18
CA TRP A 75 -3.44 -13.87 -12.13
C TRP A 75 -3.98 -12.61 -11.44
N MET A 76 -4.64 -12.76 -10.30
CA MET A 76 -5.10 -11.62 -9.51
C MET A 76 -3.93 -10.72 -9.06
N ILE A 77 -2.79 -11.29 -8.68
CA ILE A 77 -1.58 -10.51 -8.36
C ILE A 77 -1.10 -9.72 -9.57
N ILE A 78 -1.09 -10.31 -10.77
CA ILE A 78 -0.69 -9.61 -12.00
C ILE A 78 -1.62 -8.43 -12.29
N ILE A 79 -2.95 -8.64 -12.23
CA ILE A 79 -3.94 -7.58 -12.44
C ILE A 79 -3.83 -6.51 -11.34
N TYR A 80 -3.62 -6.92 -10.10
CA TYR A 80 -3.41 -6.01 -8.98
C TYR A 80 -2.16 -5.13 -9.20
N LEU A 81 -1.01 -5.72 -9.56
CA LEU A 81 0.21 -4.96 -9.85
C LEU A 81 0.03 -3.98 -11.01
N PHE A 82 -0.71 -4.38 -12.05
CA PHE A 82 -1.03 -3.51 -13.17
C PHE A 82 -1.87 -2.32 -12.71
N THR A 83 -2.99 -2.58 -12.07
CA THR A 83 -3.94 -1.53 -11.67
C THR A 83 -3.39 -0.63 -10.58
N THR A 84 -2.66 -1.16 -9.59
CA THR A 84 -2.01 -0.32 -8.57
C THR A 84 -0.91 0.56 -9.17
N THR A 85 -0.18 0.08 -10.17
CA THR A 85 0.80 0.94 -10.90
C THR A 85 0.07 2.05 -11.66
N VAL A 86 -1.10 1.77 -12.28
CA VAL A 86 -1.95 2.81 -12.88
C VAL A 86 -2.36 3.87 -11.84
N VAL A 87 -2.78 3.42 -10.65
CA VAL A 87 -3.11 4.33 -9.52
C VAL A 87 -1.90 5.20 -9.14
N MET A 88 -0.68 4.62 -9.10
CA MET A 88 0.54 5.39 -8.82
C MET A 88 0.79 6.46 -9.89
N LEU A 89 0.68 6.11 -11.18
CA LEU A 89 0.82 7.07 -12.28
C LEU A 89 -0.22 8.20 -12.18
N ALA A 90 -1.48 7.85 -11.90
CA ALA A 90 -2.57 8.81 -11.70
C ALA A 90 -2.32 9.71 -10.47
N GLY A 91 -1.81 9.15 -9.37
CA GLY A 91 -1.45 9.89 -8.16
C GLY A 91 -0.36 10.95 -8.39
N SER A 92 0.59 10.67 -9.29
CA SER A 92 1.56 11.69 -9.73
C SER A 92 0.87 12.83 -10.48
N GLY A 93 -0.08 12.51 -11.36
CA GLY A 93 -0.89 13.51 -12.06
C GLY A 93 -1.64 14.40 -11.08
N ALA A 94 -2.35 13.81 -10.13
CA ALA A 94 -3.10 14.51 -9.09
C ALA A 94 -2.20 15.37 -8.18
N THR A 95 -0.97 14.91 -7.89
CA THR A 95 0.01 15.71 -7.13
C THR A 95 0.41 16.99 -7.88
N TRP A 96 0.62 16.92 -9.21
CA TRP A 96 0.95 18.08 -10.01
C TRP A 96 -0.22 19.04 -10.15
N GLU A 97 -1.44 18.52 -10.27
CA GLU A 97 -2.66 19.30 -10.37
C GLU A 97 -2.92 20.13 -9.10
N ALA A 98 -2.55 19.63 -7.93
CA ALA A 98 -2.61 20.39 -6.68
C ALA A 98 -1.71 21.64 -6.66
N PHE A 99 -0.70 21.70 -7.55
CA PHE A 99 0.13 22.88 -7.79
C PHE A 99 -0.29 23.67 -9.03
N HIS A 100 -1.52 23.46 -9.52
CA HIS A 100 -2.04 24.08 -10.76
C HIS A 100 -1.22 23.75 -12.02
N LEU A 101 -0.48 22.62 -12.00
CA LEU A 101 0.26 22.12 -13.14
C LEU A 101 -0.57 21.07 -13.90
N SER A 102 -0.18 20.79 -15.16
CA SER A 102 -0.92 19.83 -15.96
C SER A 102 -0.86 18.41 -15.39
N TYR A 103 -2.00 17.79 -15.17
CA TYR A 103 -2.15 16.38 -14.77
C TYR A 103 -1.34 15.43 -15.67
N ARG A 104 -1.43 15.63 -17.00
CA ARG A 104 -0.74 14.77 -17.97
C ARG A 104 0.78 14.88 -17.84
N LEU A 105 1.31 16.08 -17.57
CA LEU A 105 2.74 16.26 -17.31
C LEU A 105 3.17 15.55 -16.03
N GLY A 106 2.35 15.55 -14.98
CA GLY A 106 2.59 14.81 -13.75
C GLY A 106 2.64 13.29 -13.99
N VAL A 107 1.74 12.75 -14.80
CA VAL A 107 1.78 11.33 -15.20
C VAL A 107 3.06 11.01 -15.96
N LEU A 108 3.45 11.83 -16.94
CA LEU A 108 4.67 11.62 -17.72
C LEU A 108 5.94 11.80 -16.89
N ALA A 109 5.92 12.68 -15.89
CA ALA A 109 7.04 12.90 -14.97
C ALA A 109 7.44 11.65 -14.16
N ILE A 110 6.51 10.71 -13.95
CA ILE A 110 6.82 9.38 -13.40
C ILE A 110 7.02 8.33 -14.49
N ALA A 111 6.19 8.31 -15.52
CA ALA A 111 6.24 7.28 -16.54
C ALA A 111 7.61 7.23 -17.26
N ILE A 112 8.19 8.39 -17.58
CA ILE A 112 9.49 8.47 -18.27
C ILE A 112 10.62 7.93 -17.39
N PRO A 113 10.86 8.43 -16.16
CA PRO A 113 11.89 7.88 -15.27
C PRO A 113 11.67 6.40 -14.93
N LEU A 114 10.41 5.95 -14.85
CA LEU A 114 10.05 4.56 -14.62
C LEU A 114 10.55 3.66 -15.74
N ILE A 115 10.39 4.04 -17.00
CA ILE A 115 10.90 3.30 -18.15
C ILE A 115 12.45 3.35 -18.19
N LEU A 116 13.04 4.53 -17.97
CA LEU A 116 14.48 4.73 -17.95
C LEU A 116 15.18 3.91 -16.88
N LEU A 117 14.53 3.65 -15.74
CA LEU A 117 15.05 2.80 -14.68
C LEU A 117 15.41 1.39 -15.17
N PHE A 118 14.64 0.85 -16.12
CA PHE A 118 14.89 -0.47 -16.70
C PHE A 118 16.01 -0.48 -17.78
N VAL A 119 16.47 0.69 -18.19
CA VAL A 119 17.65 0.84 -19.06
C VAL A 119 18.95 0.75 -18.23
N TRP A 120 18.95 1.38 -17.02
CA TRP A 120 20.18 1.54 -16.22
C TRP A 120 20.38 0.42 -15.21
N ASP A 121 19.87 0.48 -14.02
CA ASP A 121 19.95 -0.61 -13.04
C ASP A 121 18.87 -0.45 -11.95
N ILE A 122 18.22 -1.57 -11.65
CA ILE A 122 17.08 -1.64 -10.73
C ILE A 122 17.52 -1.65 -9.25
N LYS A 123 18.81 -1.88 -8.96
CA LYS A 123 19.32 -2.09 -7.59
C LYS A 123 19.11 -0.91 -6.64
N GLY A 124 19.00 0.32 -7.16
CA GLY A 124 18.83 1.52 -6.37
C GLY A 124 17.45 1.68 -5.70
N ILE A 125 16.40 1.05 -6.23
CA ILE A 125 15.00 1.25 -5.76
C ILE A 125 14.84 0.88 -4.28
N VAL A 126 15.39 -0.26 -3.87
CA VAL A 126 15.26 -0.74 -2.48
C VAL A 126 15.96 0.21 -1.51
N THR A 127 17.11 0.76 -1.91
CA THR A 127 17.89 1.69 -1.09
C THR A 127 17.15 3.02 -0.94
N VAL A 128 16.61 3.58 -2.02
CA VAL A 128 15.83 4.83 -1.99
C VAL A 128 14.60 4.66 -1.11
N ASN A 129 13.86 3.58 -1.28
CA ASN A 129 12.65 3.30 -0.50
C ASN A 129 12.96 3.16 1.01
N SER A 130 14.09 2.54 1.38
CA SER A 130 14.48 2.38 2.79
C SER A 130 14.83 3.70 3.49
N LEU A 131 15.23 4.73 2.75
CA LEU A 131 15.50 6.07 3.27
C LEU A 131 14.24 6.95 3.28
N VAL A 132 13.48 6.91 2.20
CA VAL A 132 12.31 7.79 2.00
C VAL A 132 11.16 7.43 2.94
N LEU A 133 10.90 6.14 3.16
CA LEU A 133 9.79 5.70 3.99
C LEU A 133 9.85 6.20 5.45
N PRO A 134 10.97 6.07 6.19
CA PRO A 134 11.05 6.63 7.54
C PRO A 134 10.81 8.14 7.55
N LEU A 135 11.32 8.85 6.54
CA LEU A 135 11.16 10.31 6.44
C LEU A 135 9.72 10.68 6.12
N LEU A 136 9.06 9.97 5.19
CA LEU A 136 7.65 10.15 4.88
C LEU A 136 6.77 9.89 6.10
N ILE A 137 6.98 8.77 6.81
CA ILE A 137 6.19 8.41 7.99
C ILE A 137 6.38 9.43 9.11
N SER A 138 7.62 9.83 9.37
CA SER A 138 7.89 10.84 10.41
C SER A 138 7.31 12.20 10.05
N GLY A 139 7.41 12.61 8.77
CA GLY A 139 6.78 13.84 8.27
C GLY A 139 5.26 13.78 8.36
N LEU A 140 4.65 12.65 7.96
CA LEU A 140 3.21 12.45 8.06
C LEU A 140 2.73 12.49 9.52
N LEU A 141 3.37 11.75 10.41
CA LEU A 141 3.05 11.77 11.83
C LEU A 141 3.20 13.17 12.43
N PHE A 142 4.27 13.88 12.09
CA PHE A 142 4.50 15.25 12.56
C PHE A 142 3.34 16.17 12.13
N ILE A 143 2.95 16.16 10.85
CA ILE A 143 1.84 16.97 10.34
C ILE A 143 0.53 16.62 11.02
N LEU A 144 0.22 15.33 11.16
CA LEU A 144 -1.03 14.90 11.78
C LEU A 144 -1.10 15.30 13.26
N ILE A 145 0.00 15.17 14.01
CA ILE A 145 0.06 15.57 15.42
C ILE A 145 -0.11 17.08 15.55
N VAL A 146 0.58 17.86 14.70
CA VAL A 146 0.44 19.33 14.71
C VAL A 146 -0.98 19.73 14.36
N PHE A 147 -1.58 19.14 13.32
CA PHE A 147 -2.97 19.42 12.92
C PHE A 147 -3.97 19.12 14.05
N ILE A 148 -3.85 17.96 14.69
CA ILE A 148 -4.71 17.57 15.82
C ILE A 148 -4.55 18.56 16.99
N SER A 149 -3.30 18.99 17.27
CA SER A 149 -3.01 19.97 18.32
C SER A 149 -3.59 21.36 18.02
N ASP A 150 -3.39 21.86 16.80
CA ASP A 150 -3.86 23.19 16.38
C ASP A 150 -5.39 23.29 16.36
N GLN A 151 -6.06 22.23 15.96
CA GLN A 151 -7.53 22.15 15.97
C GLN A 151 -8.11 21.83 17.35
N ASN A 152 -7.29 21.65 18.39
CA ASN A 152 -7.69 21.24 19.74
C ASN A 152 -8.58 19.99 19.73
N LEU A 153 -8.30 19.05 18.82
CA LEU A 153 -9.09 17.84 18.68
C LEU A 153 -8.81 16.89 19.84
N SER A 154 -9.85 16.40 20.47
CA SER A 154 -9.67 15.29 21.40
C SER A 154 -9.41 14.01 20.60
N LEU A 155 -8.25 13.39 20.79
CA LEU A 155 -7.86 12.14 20.11
C LEU A 155 -8.88 11.00 20.29
N PHE A 156 -9.74 11.09 21.29
CA PHE A 156 -10.67 10.04 21.69
C PHE A 156 -12.14 10.43 21.55
N SER A 157 -12.47 11.56 20.91
CA SER A 157 -13.86 12.01 20.75
C SER A 157 -14.73 11.02 19.98
N HIS A 158 -14.17 10.33 19.01
CA HIS A 158 -14.86 9.38 18.12
C HIS A 158 -14.58 7.91 18.44
N VAL A 159 -13.93 7.59 19.57
CA VAL A 159 -13.59 6.20 19.93
C VAL A 159 -14.83 5.33 20.21
N THR A 160 -15.92 5.95 20.65
CA THR A 160 -17.19 5.27 20.93
C THR A 160 -18.02 4.98 19.68
N GLU A 161 -17.69 5.60 18.55
CA GLU A 161 -18.37 5.44 17.27
C GLU A 161 -17.78 4.23 16.56
N THR A 162 -18.55 3.14 16.43
CA THR A 162 -18.04 1.82 16.05
C THR A 162 -18.82 1.15 14.92
N ASP A 163 -19.75 1.85 14.30
CA ASP A 163 -20.70 1.24 13.35
C ASP A 163 -20.04 0.73 12.09
N ASN A 164 -18.92 1.34 11.66
CA ASN A 164 -18.17 0.93 10.46
C ASN A 164 -17.12 -0.18 10.70
N TRP A 165 -17.25 -0.97 11.76
CA TRP A 165 -16.26 -2.03 12.09
C TRP A 165 -16.02 -3.02 10.94
N LYS A 166 -17.00 -3.23 10.05
CA LYS A 166 -16.94 -4.14 8.91
C LYS A 166 -15.87 -3.74 7.89
N ALA A 167 -15.54 -2.45 7.79
CA ALA A 167 -14.51 -1.93 6.89
C ALA A 167 -13.12 -2.52 7.15
N ALA A 168 -12.85 -2.98 8.36
CA ALA A 168 -11.60 -3.65 8.72
C ALA A 168 -11.29 -4.86 7.83
N PHE A 169 -12.29 -5.64 7.43
CA PHE A 169 -12.11 -6.86 6.64
C PHE A 169 -11.64 -6.58 5.21
N PRO A 170 -12.39 -5.81 4.39
CA PRO A 170 -11.95 -5.54 3.03
C PRO A 170 -10.65 -4.70 3.00
N PHE A 171 -10.43 -3.80 3.95
CA PHE A 171 -9.19 -3.05 4.03
C PHE A 171 -7.98 -3.95 4.35
N THR A 172 -8.10 -4.86 5.31
CA THR A 172 -7.04 -5.84 5.58
C THR A 172 -6.83 -6.76 4.39
N ALA A 173 -7.90 -7.25 3.78
CA ALA A 173 -7.86 -8.18 2.66
C ALA A 173 -7.22 -7.57 1.40
N LEU A 174 -7.49 -6.28 1.09
CA LEU A 174 -6.82 -5.52 0.05
C LEU A 174 -5.30 -5.61 0.20
N ASN A 175 -4.82 -5.40 1.42
CA ASN A 175 -3.40 -5.23 1.72
C ASN A 175 -2.64 -6.56 1.89
N VAL A 176 -3.36 -7.67 2.09
CA VAL A 176 -2.75 -8.99 2.26
C VAL A 176 -2.11 -9.52 0.97
N LEU A 177 -2.72 -9.28 -0.18
CA LEU A 177 -2.24 -9.83 -1.46
C LEU A 177 -0.83 -9.34 -1.85
N PRO A 178 -0.53 -8.02 -1.85
CA PRO A 178 0.82 -7.53 -2.07
C PRO A 178 1.81 -8.00 -1.01
N LEU A 179 1.36 -8.16 0.25
CA LEU A 179 2.21 -8.69 1.31
C LEU A 179 2.63 -10.14 1.07
N ILE A 180 1.73 -11.00 0.54
CA ILE A 180 2.10 -12.37 0.16
C ILE A 180 3.17 -12.34 -0.91
N ALA A 181 3.03 -11.49 -1.94
CA ALA A 181 4.00 -11.36 -3.02
C ALA A 181 5.38 -10.94 -2.49
N VAL A 182 5.44 -9.97 -1.59
CA VAL A 182 6.69 -9.42 -1.06
C VAL A 182 7.29 -10.30 0.03
N LEU A 183 6.52 -10.67 1.05
CA LEU A 183 7.02 -11.43 2.20
C LEU A 183 7.23 -12.91 1.86
N GLY A 184 6.45 -13.44 0.90
CA GLY A 184 6.63 -14.79 0.38
C GLY A 184 7.97 -14.98 -0.34
N ALA A 185 8.52 -13.92 -0.93
CA ALA A 185 9.76 -13.99 -1.69
C ALA A 185 11.04 -13.83 -0.86
N ILE A 186 10.93 -13.53 0.45
CA ILE A 186 12.10 -13.22 1.30
C ILE A 186 12.33 -14.23 2.43
N GLY A 187 11.65 -15.38 2.43
CA GLY A 187 11.75 -16.38 3.48
C GLY A 187 13.17 -16.83 3.79
N ASN A 188 13.97 -17.04 2.76
CA ASN A 188 15.37 -17.44 2.84
C ASN A 188 16.31 -16.34 3.37
N ARG A 189 15.83 -15.09 3.51
CA ARG A 189 16.59 -13.97 4.06
C ARG A 189 16.29 -13.72 5.54
N MET A 190 15.25 -14.33 6.08
CA MET A 190 14.88 -14.21 7.49
C MET A 190 15.79 -15.06 8.37
N ARG A 191 16.31 -14.48 9.47
CA ARG A 191 17.32 -15.13 10.32
C ARG A 191 16.73 -15.84 11.55
N SER A 192 15.61 -15.34 12.07
CA SER A 192 15.04 -15.86 13.31
C SER A 192 13.53 -15.65 13.43
N ARG A 193 12.87 -16.48 14.26
CA ARG A 193 11.46 -16.27 14.61
C ARG A 193 11.22 -14.96 15.35
N LYS A 194 12.21 -14.46 16.11
CA LYS A 194 12.11 -13.18 16.79
C LYS A 194 12.02 -12.02 15.79
N GLU A 195 12.79 -12.09 14.69
CA GLU A 195 12.71 -11.13 13.59
C GLU A 195 11.31 -11.11 12.95
N VAL A 196 10.73 -12.29 12.69
CA VAL A 196 9.36 -12.42 12.18
C VAL A 196 8.36 -11.74 13.10
N TRP A 197 8.45 -12.01 14.41
CA TRP A 197 7.53 -11.46 15.40
C TRP A 197 7.65 -9.92 15.52
N VAL A 198 8.88 -9.42 15.69
CA VAL A 198 9.16 -7.98 15.83
C VAL A 198 8.75 -7.21 14.57
N ALA A 199 9.05 -7.76 13.39
CA ALA A 199 8.67 -7.11 12.13
C ALA A 199 7.17 -7.04 11.96
N SER A 200 6.43 -8.12 12.25
CA SER A 200 4.97 -8.17 12.08
C SER A 200 4.25 -7.27 13.07
N VAL A 201 4.57 -7.40 14.36
CA VAL A 201 3.92 -6.60 15.42
C VAL A 201 4.28 -5.12 15.28
N GLY A 202 5.57 -4.80 15.09
CA GLY A 202 6.01 -3.42 14.92
C GLY A 202 5.40 -2.73 13.72
N SER A 203 5.29 -3.43 12.57
CA SER A 203 4.65 -2.86 11.37
C SER A 203 3.15 -2.63 11.58
N GLY A 204 2.45 -3.59 12.18
CA GLY A 204 1.01 -3.44 12.42
C GLY A 204 0.70 -2.31 13.40
N LEU A 205 1.49 -2.16 14.47
CA LEU A 205 1.32 -1.06 15.43
C LEU A 205 1.59 0.31 14.77
N ILE A 206 2.66 0.45 13.99
CA ILE A 206 2.95 1.70 13.27
C ILE A 206 1.81 2.05 12.34
N LEU A 207 1.35 1.10 11.52
CA LEU A 207 0.25 1.35 10.58
C LEU A 207 -1.08 1.64 11.30
N GLY A 208 -1.35 0.93 12.40
CA GLY A 208 -2.54 1.19 13.21
C GLY A 208 -2.56 2.61 13.79
N VAL A 209 -1.45 3.05 14.38
CA VAL A 209 -1.32 4.42 14.92
C VAL A 209 -1.43 5.46 13.81
N VAL A 210 -0.74 5.27 12.68
CA VAL A 210 -0.83 6.20 11.54
C VAL A 210 -2.26 6.25 10.99
N SER A 211 -2.91 5.10 10.78
CA SER A 211 -4.30 5.04 10.31
C SER A 211 -5.25 5.76 11.26
N PHE A 212 -5.08 5.58 12.58
CA PHE A 212 -5.94 6.20 13.58
C PHE A 212 -5.80 7.72 13.58
N LEU A 213 -4.56 8.23 13.66
CA LEU A 213 -4.31 9.68 13.64
C LEU A 213 -4.77 10.30 12.32
N TYR A 214 -4.50 9.64 11.21
CA TYR A 214 -4.86 10.15 9.89
C TYR A 214 -6.37 10.18 9.70
N ASN A 215 -7.07 9.09 10.02
CA ASN A 215 -8.53 9.05 9.88
C ASN A 215 -9.23 10.11 10.74
N ASN A 216 -8.78 10.30 11.99
CA ASN A 216 -9.30 11.36 12.85
C ASN A 216 -9.08 12.76 12.27
N SER A 217 -7.93 13.00 11.63
CA SER A 217 -7.66 14.27 10.95
C SER A 217 -8.54 14.45 9.70
N LEU A 218 -8.78 13.37 8.94
CA LEU A 218 -9.61 13.41 7.72
C LEU A 218 -11.08 13.68 8.04
N ILE A 219 -11.62 13.16 9.13
CA ILE A 219 -13.00 13.43 9.57
C ILE A 219 -13.23 14.94 9.73
N GLN A 220 -12.23 15.67 10.23
CA GLN A 220 -12.35 17.11 10.47
C GLN A 220 -12.40 17.98 9.21
N ILE A 221 -11.87 17.45 8.10
CA ILE A 221 -11.83 18.12 6.80
C ILE A 221 -12.71 17.43 5.76
N SER A 222 -13.71 16.67 6.23
CA SER A 222 -14.54 15.82 5.36
C SER A 222 -15.19 16.57 4.19
N ASP A 223 -15.62 17.81 4.41
CA ASP A 223 -16.23 18.65 3.38
C ASP A 223 -15.23 19.08 2.30
N GLU A 224 -13.96 19.24 2.68
CA GLU A 224 -12.88 19.64 1.79
C GLU A 224 -12.34 18.45 0.98
N ILE A 225 -12.45 17.21 1.50
CA ILE A 225 -11.98 16.00 0.83
C ILE A 225 -12.67 15.80 -0.53
N LEU A 226 -13.90 16.28 -0.70
CA LEU A 226 -14.64 16.19 -1.96
C LEU A 226 -13.99 17.02 -3.08
N VAL A 227 -13.26 18.07 -2.72
CA VAL A 227 -12.61 19.00 -3.66
C VAL A 227 -11.22 18.51 -4.06
N TYR A 228 -10.53 17.79 -3.17
CA TYR A 228 -9.15 17.35 -3.41
C TYR A 228 -9.09 15.88 -3.79
N GLU A 229 -8.43 15.56 -4.90
CA GLU A 229 -8.11 14.16 -5.23
C GLU A 229 -7.18 13.51 -4.17
N ILE A 230 -6.36 14.33 -3.51
CA ILE A 230 -5.41 13.94 -2.46
C ILE A 230 -5.82 14.61 -1.15
N PRO A 231 -6.50 13.90 -0.22
CA PRO A 231 -6.96 14.46 1.05
C PRO A 231 -5.87 15.10 1.91
N LEU A 232 -4.63 14.60 1.83
CA LEU A 232 -3.50 15.21 2.54
C LEU A 232 -3.33 16.70 2.22
N PHE A 233 -3.63 17.12 1.01
CA PHE A 233 -3.48 18.53 0.62
C PHE A 233 -4.53 19.43 1.27
N ALA A 234 -5.70 18.91 1.57
CA ALA A 234 -6.69 19.64 2.35
C ALA A 234 -6.19 19.92 3.79
N ILE A 235 -5.43 19.01 4.39
CA ILE A 235 -4.76 19.27 5.67
C ILE A 235 -3.62 20.29 5.47
N LEU A 236 -2.80 20.12 4.44
CA LEU A 236 -1.59 20.90 4.23
C LEU A 236 -1.83 22.35 3.83
N GLN A 237 -2.99 22.70 3.28
CA GLN A 237 -3.32 24.09 2.93
C GLN A 237 -3.33 25.06 4.13
N HIS A 238 -3.49 24.52 5.35
CA HIS A 238 -3.47 25.30 6.60
C HIS A 238 -2.04 25.60 7.08
N TYR A 239 -1.02 25.08 6.41
CA TYR A 239 0.39 25.18 6.81
C TYR A 239 1.24 25.93 5.77
N PRO A 240 2.47 26.35 6.16
CA PRO A 240 3.36 27.05 5.24
C PRO A 240 3.61 26.26 3.95
N TYR A 241 3.67 26.98 2.83
CA TYR A 241 3.86 26.40 1.49
C TYR A 241 5.06 25.44 1.39
N GLY A 242 6.15 25.73 2.13
CA GLY A 242 7.31 24.84 2.18
C GLY A 242 7.00 23.42 2.71
N MET A 243 6.03 23.30 3.62
CA MET A 243 5.58 22.01 4.16
C MET A 243 4.77 21.22 3.12
N MET A 244 3.92 21.90 2.38
CA MET A 244 3.20 21.31 1.26
C MET A 244 4.17 20.77 0.19
N VAL A 245 5.17 21.57 -0.20
CA VAL A 245 6.20 21.13 -1.17
C VAL A 245 7.01 19.94 -0.64
N PHE A 246 7.46 19.98 0.60
CA PHE A 246 8.22 18.90 1.21
C PHE A 246 7.44 17.57 1.20
N MET A 247 6.19 17.59 1.66
CA MET A 247 5.35 16.38 1.70
C MET A 247 5.00 15.87 0.30
N SER A 248 4.79 16.79 -0.65
CA SER A 248 4.55 16.43 -2.05
C SER A 248 5.74 15.71 -2.66
N ILE A 249 6.96 16.19 -2.40
CA ILE A 249 8.19 15.53 -2.87
C ILE A 249 8.32 14.14 -2.24
N MET A 250 8.12 14.01 -0.92
CA MET A 250 8.18 12.72 -0.23
C MET A 250 7.15 11.73 -0.77
N MET A 251 5.91 12.17 -0.96
CA MET A 251 4.84 11.39 -1.54
C MET A 251 5.16 11.00 -2.99
N TRP A 252 5.66 11.92 -3.80
CA TRP A 252 6.03 11.66 -5.20
C TRP A 252 7.13 10.59 -5.30
N ILE A 253 8.14 10.63 -4.43
CA ILE A 253 9.19 9.60 -4.39
C ILE A 253 8.61 8.24 -3.94
N ALA A 254 7.70 8.23 -2.96
CA ALA A 254 7.01 7.00 -2.53
C ALA A 254 6.15 6.42 -3.66
N ILE A 255 5.41 7.25 -4.39
CA ILE A 255 4.66 6.88 -5.59
C ILE A 255 5.60 6.25 -6.64
N PHE A 256 6.74 6.90 -6.93
CA PHE A 256 7.71 6.40 -7.90
C PHE A 256 8.28 5.04 -7.51
N THR A 257 8.72 4.86 -6.26
CA THR A 257 9.29 3.59 -5.80
C THR A 257 8.27 2.46 -5.79
N THR A 258 7.02 2.76 -5.48
CA THR A 258 5.91 1.78 -5.53
C THR A 258 5.58 1.41 -6.96
N ALA A 259 5.47 2.38 -7.88
CA ALA A 259 5.28 2.15 -9.30
C ALA A 259 6.42 1.32 -9.92
N ALA A 260 7.67 1.60 -9.52
CA ALA A 260 8.84 0.86 -9.96
C ALA A 260 8.79 -0.60 -9.49
N SER A 261 8.39 -0.85 -8.25
CA SER A 261 8.24 -2.20 -7.70
C SER A 261 7.12 -2.98 -8.40
N GLY A 262 5.96 -2.35 -8.64
CA GLY A 262 4.85 -2.94 -9.38
C GLY A 262 5.21 -3.26 -10.83
N THR A 263 5.84 -2.30 -11.53
CA THR A 263 6.32 -2.49 -12.90
C THR A 263 7.38 -3.61 -12.98
N LEU A 264 8.31 -3.67 -12.01
CA LEU A 264 9.31 -4.73 -11.96
C LEU A 264 8.66 -6.11 -11.83
N GLY A 265 7.65 -6.24 -10.97
CA GLY A 265 6.88 -7.47 -10.82
C GLY A 265 6.26 -7.93 -12.14
N LEU A 266 5.64 -7.01 -12.88
CA LEU A 266 5.04 -7.29 -14.19
C LEU A 266 6.09 -7.62 -15.26
N VAL A 267 7.14 -6.79 -15.39
CA VAL A 267 8.20 -6.96 -16.38
C VAL A 267 8.92 -8.29 -16.20
N THR A 268 9.24 -8.68 -14.98
CA THR A 268 9.88 -9.97 -14.69
C THR A 268 8.99 -11.14 -15.04
N ARG A 269 7.68 -11.01 -14.85
CA ARG A 269 6.69 -12.03 -15.21
C ARG A 269 6.54 -12.16 -16.72
N PHE A 270 6.44 -11.06 -17.46
CA PHE A 270 6.29 -11.08 -18.91
C PHE A 270 7.57 -11.39 -19.66
N ARG A 271 8.75 -11.18 -19.06
CA ARG A 271 10.04 -11.53 -19.65
C ARG A 271 10.15 -13.02 -20.04
N SER A 272 9.48 -13.91 -19.33
CA SER A 272 9.46 -15.34 -19.65
C SER A 272 8.80 -15.63 -21.00
N TYR A 273 7.90 -14.77 -21.44
CA TYR A 273 7.17 -14.87 -22.71
C TYR A 273 7.81 -14.02 -23.82
N TRP A 274 8.40 -12.87 -23.47
CA TRP A 274 9.02 -11.93 -24.41
C TRP A 274 10.53 -11.88 -24.20
N LYS A 275 11.30 -12.38 -25.18
CA LYS A 275 12.77 -12.38 -25.15
C LYS A 275 13.38 -11.00 -25.45
N GLN A 276 12.65 -9.93 -25.22
CA GLN A 276 13.08 -8.56 -25.47
C GLN A 276 13.85 -7.97 -24.25
N PRO A 277 14.65 -6.91 -24.44
CA PRO A 277 15.28 -6.18 -23.34
C PRO A 277 14.24 -5.68 -22.31
N LEU A 278 14.62 -5.64 -21.03
CA LEU A 278 13.70 -5.28 -19.93
C LEU A 278 13.03 -3.93 -20.15
N TRP A 279 13.74 -2.94 -20.66
CA TRP A 279 13.19 -1.61 -20.92
C TRP A 279 12.10 -1.59 -22.00
N MET A 280 12.18 -2.46 -23.02
CA MET A 280 11.11 -2.57 -24.03
C MET A 280 9.84 -3.17 -23.43
N VAL A 281 9.97 -4.18 -22.57
CA VAL A 281 8.84 -4.76 -21.85
C VAL A 281 8.24 -3.73 -20.90
N ALA A 282 9.06 -2.98 -20.16
CA ALA A 282 8.63 -1.89 -19.29
C ALA A 282 7.90 -0.80 -20.07
N PHE A 283 8.45 -0.37 -21.21
CA PHE A 283 7.81 0.61 -22.09
C PHE A 283 6.43 0.14 -22.55
N ALA A 284 6.31 -1.10 -23.02
CA ALA A 284 5.04 -1.65 -23.49
C ALA A 284 4.00 -1.72 -22.36
N VAL A 285 4.42 -2.18 -21.16
CA VAL A 285 3.55 -2.27 -19.98
C VAL A 285 3.10 -0.89 -19.52
N VAL A 286 4.03 0.07 -19.39
CA VAL A 286 3.70 1.44 -18.97
C VAL A 286 2.84 2.15 -20.03
N ALA A 287 3.16 2.01 -21.32
CA ALA A 287 2.35 2.57 -22.40
C ALA A 287 0.90 2.04 -22.38
N LEU A 288 0.72 0.75 -22.07
CA LEU A 288 -0.61 0.17 -21.89
C LEU A 288 -1.35 0.74 -20.68
N MET A 289 -0.63 1.18 -19.64
CA MET A 289 -1.22 1.76 -18.42
C MET A 289 -1.67 3.22 -18.61
N LEU A 290 -0.98 4.00 -19.47
CA LEU A 290 -1.24 5.44 -19.63
C LEU A 290 -2.71 5.80 -19.90
N PRO A 291 -3.45 5.12 -20.80
CA PRO A 291 -4.84 5.45 -21.04
C PRO A 291 -5.73 5.33 -19.79
N PHE A 292 -5.42 4.39 -18.90
CA PHE A 292 -6.21 4.14 -17.69
C PHE A 292 -6.01 5.23 -16.63
N THR A 293 -4.94 6.01 -16.69
CA THR A 293 -4.73 7.13 -15.76
C THR A 293 -5.77 8.24 -15.96
N SER A 294 -6.43 8.30 -17.13
CA SER A 294 -7.48 9.28 -17.43
C SER A 294 -8.75 9.13 -16.58
N PHE A 295 -8.93 8.00 -15.89
CA PHE A 295 -10.02 7.83 -14.94
C PHE A 295 -9.86 8.67 -13.66
N GLY A 296 -8.66 9.22 -13.41
CA GLY A 296 -8.34 9.98 -12.21
C GLY A 296 -7.94 9.11 -11.02
N PHE A 297 -7.15 9.70 -10.12
CA PHE A 297 -6.58 8.98 -8.97
C PHE A 297 -7.66 8.54 -7.97
N SER A 298 -8.55 9.45 -7.60
CA SER A 298 -9.62 9.18 -6.63
C SER A 298 -10.59 8.12 -7.13
N THR A 299 -11.02 8.20 -8.38
CA THR A 299 -11.94 7.25 -9.00
C THR A 299 -11.35 5.84 -9.05
N LEU A 300 -10.07 5.71 -9.43
CA LEU A 300 -9.40 4.42 -9.46
C LEU A 300 -9.35 3.76 -8.06
N ILE A 301 -9.07 4.52 -7.01
CA ILE A 301 -9.07 4.00 -5.64
C ILE A 301 -10.49 3.62 -5.21
N GLU A 302 -11.47 4.48 -5.49
CA GLU A 302 -12.86 4.29 -5.08
C GLU A 302 -13.46 2.96 -5.58
N TYR A 303 -13.16 2.56 -6.82
CA TYR A 303 -13.72 1.34 -7.40
C TYR A 303 -12.80 0.13 -7.25
N LEU A 304 -11.49 0.27 -7.51
CA LEU A 304 -10.60 -0.88 -7.56
C LEU A 304 -10.26 -1.42 -6.16
N TYR A 305 -10.08 -0.54 -5.17
CA TYR A 305 -9.61 -0.98 -3.86
C TYR A 305 -10.68 -1.77 -3.07
N PRO A 306 -11.95 -1.32 -3.00
CA PRO A 306 -13.00 -2.14 -2.42
C PRO A 306 -13.21 -3.47 -3.16
N LEU A 307 -13.11 -3.47 -4.49
CA LEU A 307 -13.21 -4.69 -5.29
C LEU A 307 -12.13 -5.69 -4.91
N TYR A 308 -10.86 -5.27 -4.84
CA TYR A 308 -9.78 -6.14 -4.38
C TYR A 308 -9.94 -6.56 -2.93
N GLY A 309 -10.41 -5.66 -2.07
CA GLY A 309 -10.74 -6.00 -0.69
C GLY A 309 -11.73 -7.15 -0.60
N LEU A 310 -12.81 -7.11 -1.36
CA LEU A 310 -13.83 -8.18 -1.39
C LEU A 310 -13.28 -9.49 -1.99
N LEU A 311 -12.57 -9.42 -3.12
CA LEU A 311 -12.01 -10.59 -3.80
C LEU A 311 -10.98 -11.33 -2.94
N ASN A 312 -10.29 -10.63 -2.05
CA ASN A 312 -9.24 -11.20 -1.19
C ASN A 312 -9.74 -11.66 0.20
N LEU A 313 -11.05 -11.57 0.50
CA LEU A 313 -11.59 -12.01 1.79
C LEU A 313 -11.32 -13.50 2.07
N TYR A 314 -11.30 -14.35 1.05
CA TYR A 314 -10.93 -15.75 1.21
C TYR A 314 -9.49 -15.93 1.67
N VAL A 315 -8.55 -15.17 1.09
CA VAL A 315 -7.13 -15.18 1.50
C VAL A 315 -6.97 -14.67 2.92
N LEU A 316 -7.67 -13.59 3.27
CA LEU A 316 -7.72 -13.05 4.63
C LEU A 316 -8.17 -14.12 5.62
N SER A 317 -9.31 -14.76 5.35
CA SER A 317 -9.86 -15.83 6.22
C SER A 317 -8.87 -16.98 6.39
N SER A 318 -8.23 -17.42 5.31
CA SER A 318 -7.23 -18.49 5.34
C SER A 318 -6.03 -18.13 6.21
N LEU A 319 -5.57 -16.88 6.16
CA LEU A 319 -4.45 -16.41 6.98
C LEU A 319 -4.79 -16.24 8.45
N LEU A 320 -5.99 -15.77 8.76
CA LEU A 320 -6.47 -15.62 10.14
C LEU A 320 -6.64 -16.98 10.84
N ILE A 321 -7.06 -18.01 10.09
CA ILE A 321 -7.24 -19.37 10.62
C ILE A 321 -5.92 -20.14 10.69
N TYR A 322 -4.91 -19.79 9.88
CA TYR A 322 -3.65 -20.51 9.80
C TYR A 322 -2.96 -20.77 11.16
N PRO A 323 -2.82 -19.81 12.09
CA PRO A 323 -2.21 -20.05 13.40
C PRO A 323 -2.96 -21.11 14.23
N LEU A 324 -4.28 -21.18 14.09
CA LEU A 324 -5.13 -22.16 14.79
C LEU A 324 -4.90 -23.58 14.26
N THR A 325 -4.85 -23.75 12.95
CA THR A 325 -4.64 -25.07 12.33
C THR A 325 -3.26 -25.67 12.60
N GLN A 326 -2.24 -24.83 12.84
CA GLN A 326 -0.90 -25.31 13.20
C GLN A 326 -0.83 -25.82 14.65
N ARG A 327 -1.63 -25.29 15.59
CA ARG A 327 -1.70 -25.79 16.97
C ARG A 327 -2.27 -27.20 17.03
N PHE A 328 -3.23 -27.55 16.17
CA PHE A 328 -3.85 -28.89 16.13
C PHE A 328 -2.99 -29.97 15.43
N LYS A 329 -1.89 -29.59 14.73
CA LYS A 329 -0.96 -30.56 14.13
C LYS A 329 0.24 -30.90 15.01
N ILE A 330 0.36 -30.31 16.18
CA ILE A 330 1.46 -30.52 17.15
C ILE A 330 0.97 -31.29 18.38
N SER A 331 -0.33 -31.56 18.49
CA SER A 331 -0.93 -32.50 19.43
C SER A 331 -1.24 -33.82 18.71
#